data_c678a3630bc402fe93c6187315b6ebdf
#
_entry.id   c678a3630bc402fe93c6187315b6ebdf
#
_cell.length_a   1.000
_cell.length_b   1.000
_cell.length_c   1.000
_cell.angle_alpha   90.00
_cell.angle_beta   90.00
_cell.angle_gamma   90.00
#
_symmetry.space_group_name_H-M   'P 1'
#
loop_
_entity.id
_entity.type
_entity.pdbx_description
1 polymer ?
#
loop_
_entity_poly.entity_id
_entity_poly.type
_entity_poly.pdbx_seq_one_letter_code
_entity_poly.pdbx_strand_id
1 'polypeptide(L)'
;MAVSDNRVTFWFGCNMLRHAEMIRLSIILLERAGYDVQAAGGPAYCCGTAHDHQPHGASNMAGRTVSRFNEAAAKDGRGTVVTWCASCHMHMSDIMAPGNTVWFDITHISELLVASIDRLAPLFTVPVPRRVLLHRHLGFLTHVPINDRVTSVLSRIQGLELIQGPAVPGHMCSGIATVPGALKAVIGETWSAAIANRAGTVCTIFHPCHREIAALDGRDNIRVRNWVQLVAEAMGIEASDAYVGWRNGGAPDIAAIERAEPSRYLALIEPELRAPPAASAGVAE
;
A
#
# COMPACT_ATOMS: atom_id res chain seq x y z
N MET A 1 22.51 23.90 6.67
CA MET A 1 21.31 23.07 6.47
C MET A 1 21.73 21.91 5.62
N ALA A 2 21.81 20.70 6.16
CA ALA A 2 22.06 19.52 5.37
C ALA A 2 20.91 19.39 4.35
N VAL A 3 21.25 19.26 3.07
CA VAL A 3 20.28 18.89 2.04
C VAL A 3 19.75 17.55 2.47
N SER A 4 18.51 17.50 2.97
CA SER A 4 17.88 16.21 3.27
C SER A 4 17.85 15.42 1.97
N ASP A 5 18.57 14.31 1.94
CA ASP A 5 18.60 13.46 0.75
C ASP A 5 17.16 12.97 0.50
N ASN A 6 16.54 13.47 -0.57
CA ASN A 6 15.18 13.10 -0.95
C ASN A 6 15.12 11.79 -1.75
N ARG A 7 16.26 11.12 -1.93
CA ARG A 7 16.34 9.84 -2.64
C ARG A 7 15.90 8.70 -1.74
N VAL A 8 14.91 7.95 -2.20
CA VAL A 8 14.35 6.84 -1.42
C VAL A 8 14.26 5.57 -2.26
N THR A 9 14.37 4.42 -1.61
CA THR A 9 14.01 3.13 -2.19
C THR A 9 12.62 2.75 -1.72
N PHE A 10 11.64 2.77 -2.63
CA PHE A 10 10.27 2.36 -2.33
C PHE A 10 10.14 0.84 -2.39
N TRP A 11 10.09 0.22 -1.21
CA TRP A 11 9.92 -1.22 -1.06
C TRP A 11 8.45 -1.61 -0.98
N PHE A 12 7.86 -1.97 -2.11
CA PHE A 12 6.46 -2.37 -2.16
C PHE A 12 6.20 -3.81 -1.67
N GLY A 13 7.25 -4.61 -1.37
CA GLY A 13 7.14 -6.00 -0.89
C GLY A 13 6.86 -7.01 -2.00
N CYS A 14 6.68 -8.27 -1.65
CA CYS A 14 6.50 -9.35 -2.64
C CYS A 14 5.03 -9.57 -3.04
N ASN A 15 4.09 -9.30 -2.16
CA ASN A 15 2.67 -9.60 -2.35
C ASN A 15 1.86 -8.45 -3.00
N MET A 16 2.51 -7.31 -3.23
CA MET A 16 1.89 -6.15 -3.90
C MET A 16 1.82 -6.28 -5.42
N LEU A 17 2.56 -7.20 -6.03
CA LEU A 17 2.65 -7.33 -7.50
C LEU A 17 1.29 -7.46 -8.20
N ARG A 18 0.29 -8.03 -7.52
CA ARG A 18 -1.08 -8.14 -8.04
C ARG A 18 -1.88 -6.82 -8.00
N HIS A 19 -1.33 -5.80 -7.39
CA HIS A 19 -1.91 -4.47 -7.24
C HIS A 19 -1.01 -3.43 -7.90
N ALA A 20 -0.75 -3.62 -9.20
CA ALA A 20 0.16 -2.77 -9.98
C ALA A 20 -0.21 -1.28 -9.89
N GLU A 21 -1.50 -0.97 -9.93
CA GLU A 21 -2.00 0.39 -9.83
C GLU A 21 -1.67 1.03 -8.48
N MET A 22 -1.74 0.28 -7.37
CA MET A 22 -1.36 0.79 -6.06
C MET A 22 0.14 1.08 -5.99
N ILE A 23 0.98 0.25 -6.63
CA ILE A 23 2.42 0.49 -6.72
C ILE A 23 2.66 1.78 -7.51
N ARG A 24 2.07 1.90 -8.69
CA ARG A 24 2.17 3.09 -9.55
C ARG A 24 1.73 4.35 -8.82
N LEU A 25 0.54 4.33 -8.21
CA LEU A 25 0.02 5.47 -7.47
C LEU A 25 0.92 5.85 -6.29
N SER A 26 1.44 4.87 -5.56
CA SER A 26 2.36 5.13 -4.44
C SER A 26 3.64 5.83 -4.89
N ILE A 27 4.21 5.41 -6.04
CA ILE A 27 5.37 6.07 -6.63
C ILE A 27 5.03 7.52 -6.99
N ILE A 28 3.92 7.75 -7.70
CA ILE A 28 3.47 9.10 -8.07
C ILE A 28 3.28 9.98 -6.83
N LEU A 29 2.65 9.46 -5.78
CA LEU A 29 2.43 10.23 -4.55
C LEU A 29 3.74 10.61 -3.87
N LEU A 30 4.71 9.70 -3.81
CA LEU A 30 6.04 9.99 -3.26
C LEU A 30 6.79 11.02 -4.11
N GLU A 31 6.75 10.92 -5.44
CA GLU A 31 7.36 11.89 -6.34
C GLU A 31 6.71 13.28 -6.20
N ARG A 32 5.37 13.34 -6.09
CA ARG A 32 4.63 14.59 -5.82
C ARG A 32 4.94 15.17 -4.44
N ALA A 33 5.26 14.31 -3.47
CA ALA A 33 5.75 14.73 -2.16
C ALA A 33 7.21 15.25 -2.19
N GLY A 34 7.91 15.14 -3.35
CA GLY A 34 9.24 15.67 -3.57
C GLY A 34 10.37 14.67 -3.40
N TYR A 35 10.07 13.38 -3.41
CA TYR A 35 11.09 12.32 -3.34
C TYR A 35 11.52 11.85 -4.73
N ASP A 36 12.80 11.50 -4.85
CA ASP A 36 13.36 10.76 -5.98
C ASP A 36 13.26 9.26 -5.67
N VAL A 37 12.37 8.57 -6.38
CA VAL A 37 11.92 7.21 -6.01
C VAL A 37 12.54 6.16 -6.90
N GLN A 38 13.18 5.18 -6.29
CA GLN A 38 13.53 3.92 -6.94
C GLN A 38 12.64 2.80 -6.37
N ALA A 39 11.85 2.16 -7.22
CA ALA A 39 10.99 1.07 -6.78
C ALA A 39 11.78 -0.24 -6.64
N ALA A 40 11.52 -0.97 -5.56
CA ALA A 40 12.08 -2.29 -5.30
C ALA A 40 11.00 -3.20 -4.70
N GLY A 41 10.95 -4.45 -5.10
CA GLY A 41 9.98 -5.40 -4.56
C GLY A 41 9.97 -6.72 -5.32
N GLY A 42 8.88 -7.46 -5.16
CA GLY A 42 8.75 -8.79 -5.71
C GLY A 42 9.55 -9.84 -4.89
N PRO A 43 9.63 -11.08 -5.37
CA PRO A 43 10.26 -12.19 -4.64
C PRO A 43 11.73 -11.97 -4.32
N ALA A 44 12.42 -11.20 -5.16
CA ALA A 44 13.81 -10.87 -4.95
C ALA A 44 14.06 -10.02 -3.69
N TYR A 45 13.02 -9.32 -3.22
CA TYR A 45 13.02 -8.47 -2.04
C TYR A 45 12.02 -8.96 -0.98
N CYS A 46 11.87 -10.28 -0.84
CA CYS A 46 10.99 -10.85 0.17
C CYS A 46 11.57 -10.67 1.56
N CYS A 47 10.74 -10.26 2.52
CA CYS A 47 11.12 -10.18 3.94
C CYS A 47 11.23 -11.55 4.62
N GLY A 48 10.69 -12.60 4.03
CA GLY A 48 10.69 -13.94 4.61
C GLY A 48 9.48 -14.26 5.50
N THR A 49 8.69 -13.29 5.94
CA THR A 49 7.57 -13.50 6.88
C THR A 49 6.59 -14.59 6.44
N ALA A 50 6.33 -14.74 5.14
CA ALA A 50 5.45 -15.80 4.63
C ALA A 50 6.08 -17.21 4.72
N HIS A 51 7.35 -17.30 5.07
CA HIS A 51 8.14 -18.52 5.16
C HIS A 51 8.63 -18.82 6.57
N ASP A 52 8.01 -18.23 7.59
CA ASP A 52 8.42 -18.41 9.02
C ASP A 52 8.38 -19.87 9.46
N HIS A 53 7.59 -20.72 8.80
CA HIS A 53 7.61 -22.18 9.00
C HIS A 53 8.90 -22.86 8.47
N GLN A 54 9.76 -22.14 7.74
CA GLN A 54 11.06 -22.57 7.23
C GLN A 54 12.14 -21.56 7.65
N PRO A 55 12.59 -21.56 8.92
CA PRO A 55 13.43 -20.49 9.48
C PRO A 55 14.70 -20.18 8.67
N HIS A 56 15.39 -21.22 8.19
CA HIS A 56 16.61 -21.02 7.37
C HIS A 56 16.29 -20.35 6.02
N GLY A 57 15.17 -20.72 5.38
CA GLY A 57 14.73 -20.10 4.14
C GLY A 57 14.34 -18.63 4.35
N ALA A 58 13.57 -18.38 5.40
CA ALA A 58 13.17 -17.03 5.79
C ALA A 58 14.38 -16.13 6.08
N SER A 59 15.33 -16.61 6.89
CA SER A 59 16.57 -15.88 7.21
C SER A 59 17.41 -15.58 5.97
N ASN A 60 17.56 -16.53 5.05
CA ASN A 60 18.29 -16.32 3.80
C ASN A 60 17.61 -15.28 2.89
N MET A 61 16.27 -15.27 2.83
CA MET A 61 15.52 -14.26 2.08
C MET A 61 15.73 -12.88 2.70
N ALA A 62 15.58 -12.77 4.01
CA ALA A 62 15.80 -11.56 4.77
C ALA A 62 17.20 -10.99 4.57
N GLY A 63 18.22 -11.77 4.74
CA GLY A 63 19.63 -11.36 4.56
C GLY A 63 19.92 -10.84 3.16
N ARG A 64 19.40 -11.51 2.11
CA ARG A 64 19.55 -11.03 0.73
C ARG A 64 18.85 -9.70 0.49
N THR A 65 17.68 -9.49 1.10
CA THR A 65 16.94 -8.24 0.99
C THR A 65 17.69 -7.09 1.66
N VAL A 66 18.24 -7.31 2.86
CA VAL A 66 19.09 -6.33 3.56
C VAL A 66 20.33 -5.99 2.74
N SER A 67 21.04 -7.00 2.19
CA SER A 67 22.21 -6.77 1.35
C SER A 67 21.92 -5.87 0.16
N ARG A 68 20.80 -6.09 -0.55
CA ARG A 68 20.40 -5.26 -1.69
C ARG A 68 20.11 -3.81 -1.29
N PHE A 69 19.48 -3.59 -0.15
CA PHE A 69 19.23 -2.23 0.33
C PHE A 69 20.52 -1.54 0.78
N ASN A 70 21.44 -2.28 1.40
CA ASN A 70 22.78 -1.77 1.72
C ASN A 70 23.56 -1.38 0.44
N GLU A 71 23.49 -2.22 -0.61
CA GLU A 71 24.10 -1.91 -1.91
C GLU A 71 23.51 -0.63 -2.52
N ALA A 72 22.17 -0.47 -2.47
CA ALA A 72 21.51 0.74 -2.95
C ALA A 72 21.92 1.97 -2.14
N ALA A 73 21.98 1.86 -0.82
CA ALA A 73 22.45 2.93 0.06
C ALA A 73 23.90 3.34 -0.25
N ALA A 74 24.80 2.35 -0.41
CA ALA A 74 26.20 2.61 -0.68
C ALA A 74 26.46 3.17 -2.07
N LYS A 75 25.76 2.67 -3.10
CA LYS A 75 25.99 3.03 -4.51
C LYS A 75 25.30 4.32 -4.89
N ASP A 76 24.04 4.47 -4.51
CA ASP A 76 23.15 5.51 -5.02
C ASP A 76 22.83 6.57 -3.95
N GLY A 77 23.36 6.42 -2.72
CA GLY A 77 23.06 7.29 -1.58
C GLY A 77 21.60 7.22 -1.12
N ARG A 78 20.87 6.13 -1.43
CA ARG A 78 19.46 5.94 -1.04
C ARG A 78 19.39 5.36 0.37
N GLY A 79 19.73 6.19 1.33
CA GLY A 79 19.78 5.83 2.75
C GLY A 79 18.43 5.65 3.42
N THR A 80 17.29 5.74 2.69
CA THR A 80 15.95 5.55 3.24
C THR A 80 15.18 4.50 2.44
N VAL A 81 14.73 3.46 3.11
CA VAL A 81 13.82 2.43 2.58
C VAL A 81 12.40 2.72 3.03
N VAL A 82 11.53 3.02 2.07
CA VAL A 82 10.12 3.34 2.29
C VAL A 82 9.28 2.10 2.05
N THR A 83 8.65 1.57 3.07
CA THR A 83 7.83 0.37 2.97
C THR A 83 6.37 0.71 2.65
N TRP A 84 5.74 -0.14 1.85
CA TRP A 84 4.29 -0.19 1.71
C TRP A 84 3.66 -1.20 2.67
N CYS A 85 4.21 -2.41 2.70
CA CYS A 85 3.66 -3.52 3.47
C CYS A 85 4.02 -3.37 4.94
N ALA A 86 3.01 -3.23 5.80
CA ALA A 86 3.21 -3.09 7.24
C ALA A 86 3.91 -4.31 7.86
N SER A 87 3.62 -5.54 7.38
CA SER A 87 4.35 -6.73 7.83
C SER A 87 5.83 -6.68 7.43
N CYS A 88 6.14 -6.23 6.20
CA CYS A 88 7.53 -6.05 5.78
C CYS A 88 8.23 -4.99 6.63
N HIS A 89 7.53 -3.89 6.96
CA HIS A 89 8.07 -2.84 7.83
C HIS A 89 8.43 -3.39 9.21
N MET A 90 7.49 -4.04 9.88
CA MET A 90 7.72 -4.63 11.21
C MET A 90 8.82 -5.69 11.18
N HIS A 91 8.77 -6.59 10.21
CA HIS A 91 9.76 -7.65 10.11
C HIS A 91 11.17 -7.09 9.86
N MET A 92 11.29 -6.05 9.04
CA MET A 92 12.55 -5.34 8.85
C MET A 92 13.02 -4.70 10.15
N SER A 93 12.15 -3.94 10.83
CA SER A 93 12.52 -3.20 12.03
C SER A 93 12.85 -4.11 13.21
N ASP A 94 12.08 -5.17 13.40
CA ASP A 94 12.12 -5.95 14.64
C ASP A 94 13.02 -7.19 14.54
N ILE A 95 13.25 -7.70 13.33
CA ILE A 95 13.96 -8.98 13.11
C ILE A 95 15.15 -8.81 12.16
N MET A 96 14.93 -8.24 10.98
CA MET A 96 15.97 -8.21 9.93
C MET A 96 17.07 -7.20 10.27
N ALA A 97 16.74 -5.98 10.63
CA ALA A 97 17.73 -4.96 10.97
C ALA A 97 18.54 -5.29 12.23
N PRO A 98 17.94 -5.73 13.35
CA PRO A 98 18.69 -6.11 14.54
C PRO A 98 19.66 -7.28 14.33
N GLY A 99 19.34 -8.19 13.39
CA GLY A 99 20.19 -9.35 13.08
C GLY A 99 21.26 -9.10 12.01
N ASN A 100 21.33 -7.89 11.44
CA ASN A 100 22.20 -7.55 10.32
C ASN A 100 22.82 -6.16 10.48
N THR A 101 23.94 -5.91 9.78
CA THR A 101 24.42 -4.54 9.59
C THR A 101 23.59 -3.87 8.54
N VAL A 102 22.92 -2.76 8.87
CA VAL A 102 22.10 -1.97 7.97
C VAL A 102 22.67 -0.57 7.79
N TRP A 103 22.65 -0.06 6.54
CA TRP A 103 23.15 1.26 6.15
C TRP A 103 22.04 2.18 5.66
N PHE A 104 20.80 1.86 6.03
CA PHE A 104 19.62 2.60 5.65
C PHE A 104 18.66 2.73 6.83
N ASP A 105 17.89 3.80 6.81
CA ASP A 105 16.74 3.99 7.69
C ASP A 105 15.50 3.36 7.06
N ILE A 106 14.55 2.95 7.89
CA ILE A 106 13.28 2.42 7.42
C ILE A 106 12.11 3.29 7.87
N THR A 107 11.21 3.57 6.95
CA THR A 107 9.97 4.29 7.23
C THR A 107 8.81 3.68 6.47
N HIS A 108 7.57 3.95 6.89
CA HIS A 108 6.38 3.54 6.15
C HIS A 108 5.89 4.68 5.26
N ILE A 109 5.37 4.37 4.06
CA ILE A 109 4.88 5.37 3.11
C ILE A 109 3.91 6.38 3.74
N SER A 110 3.02 5.93 4.63
CA SER A 110 2.08 6.83 5.32
C SER A 110 2.77 7.88 6.18
N GLU A 111 3.95 7.59 6.71
CA GLU A 111 4.75 8.54 7.48
C GLU A 111 5.30 9.65 6.59
N LEU A 112 5.91 9.28 5.46
CA LEU A 112 6.45 10.27 4.52
C LEU A 112 5.35 11.16 3.95
N LEU A 113 4.18 10.59 3.62
CA LEU A 113 3.08 11.39 3.08
C LEU A 113 2.50 12.35 4.12
N VAL A 114 2.41 11.95 5.39
CA VAL A 114 2.04 12.88 6.48
C VAL A 114 3.10 13.96 6.67
N ALA A 115 4.39 13.59 6.71
CA ALA A 115 5.48 14.55 6.85
C ALA A 115 5.54 15.55 5.68
N SER A 116 5.04 15.16 4.51
CA SER A 116 4.99 15.98 3.29
C SER A 116 3.61 16.58 3.02
N ILE A 117 2.69 16.55 3.99
CA ILE A 117 1.29 16.92 3.76
C ILE A 117 1.13 18.36 3.26
N ASP A 118 1.97 19.28 3.69
CA ASP A 118 1.93 20.67 3.24
C ASP A 118 2.31 20.85 1.78
N ARG A 119 3.04 19.90 1.20
CA ARG A 119 3.32 19.84 -0.25
C ARG A 119 2.21 19.14 -1.02
N LEU A 120 1.61 18.12 -0.42
CA LEU A 120 0.59 17.29 -1.07
C LEU A 120 -0.80 17.93 -1.05
N ALA A 121 -1.21 18.50 0.09
CA ALA A 121 -2.58 19.02 0.24
C ALA A 121 -2.96 20.10 -0.78
N PRO A 122 -2.07 21.01 -1.22
CA PRO A 122 -2.37 21.94 -2.31
C PRO A 122 -2.64 21.27 -3.67
N LEU A 123 -2.20 20.01 -3.85
CA LEU A 123 -2.44 19.23 -5.07
C LEU A 123 -3.79 18.51 -5.06
N PHE A 124 -4.52 18.52 -3.94
CA PHE A 124 -5.86 17.95 -3.83
C PHE A 124 -6.89 18.93 -4.40
N THR A 125 -6.88 19.09 -5.72
CA THR A 125 -7.68 20.09 -6.44
C THR A 125 -9.04 19.59 -6.86
N VAL A 126 -9.28 18.27 -6.80
CA VAL A 126 -10.54 17.64 -7.16
C VAL A 126 -11.29 17.22 -5.89
N PRO A 127 -12.48 17.80 -5.62
CA PRO A 127 -13.30 17.34 -4.51
C PRO A 127 -13.75 15.88 -4.68
N VAL A 128 -13.76 15.13 -3.58
CA VAL A 128 -14.25 13.76 -3.53
C VAL A 128 -15.48 13.70 -2.60
N PRO A 129 -16.65 14.12 -3.05
CA PRO A 129 -17.85 14.26 -2.21
C PRO A 129 -18.48 12.89 -1.95
N ARG A 130 -17.91 12.14 -1.03
CA ARG A 130 -18.44 10.82 -0.65
C ARG A 130 -18.15 10.47 0.80
N ARG A 131 -19.05 9.64 1.35
CA ARG A 131 -18.90 9.02 2.67
C ARG A 131 -18.10 7.75 2.53
N VAL A 132 -17.01 7.66 3.26
CA VAL A 132 -16.02 6.60 3.16
C VAL A 132 -15.85 5.93 4.50
N LEU A 133 -16.15 4.63 4.60
CA LEU A 133 -15.87 3.83 5.78
C LEU A 133 -14.45 3.27 5.69
N LEU A 134 -13.61 3.61 6.67
CA LEU A 134 -12.23 3.15 6.74
C LEU A 134 -12.15 1.76 7.39
N HIS A 135 -11.67 0.76 6.64
CA HIS A 135 -11.41 -0.58 7.15
C HIS A 135 -10.04 -0.60 7.85
N ARG A 136 -10.05 -0.71 9.17
CA ARG A 136 -8.88 -0.54 10.06
C ARG A 136 -8.49 -1.84 10.74
N HIS A 137 -7.19 -2.01 10.97
CA HIS A 137 -6.66 -3.07 11.81
C HIS A 137 -5.90 -2.50 13.02
N LEU A 138 -6.02 -3.12 14.18
CA LEU A 138 -5.43 -2.61 15.43
C LEU A 138 -4.00 -3.08 15.67
N GLY A 139 -3.54 -4.13 14.99
CA GLY A 139 -2.31 -4.83 15.32
C GLY A 139 -1.00 -4.05 15.11
N PHE A 140 -1.05 -2.90 14.43
CA PHE A 140 0.13 -2.04 14.21
C PHE A 140 0.13 -0.78 15.08
N LEU A 141 -0.84 -0.59 15.97
CA LEU A 141 -1.01 0.66 16.73
C LEU A 141 0.18 1.00 17.63
N THR A 142 0.89 -0.01 18.12
CA THR A 142 2.00 0.18 19.05
C THR A 142 3.33 0.49 18.36
N HIS A 143 3.50 0.10 17.11
CA HIS A 143 4.76 0.25 16.37
C HIS A 143 4.70 1.37 15.33
N VAL A 144 3.66 1.34 14.49
CA VAL A 144 3.48 2.32 13.42
C VAL A 144 2.00 2.69 13.35
N PRO A 145 1.61 3.93 13.68
CA PRO A 145 0.21 4.34 13.70
C PRO A 145 -0.34 4.59 12.28
N ILE A 146 -0.34 3.54 11.44
CA ILE A 146 -0.70 3.64 10.02
C ILE A 146 -2.14 4.12 9.86
N ASN A 147 -3.08 3.61 10.67
CA ASN A 147 -4.49 4.04 10.60
C ASN A 147 -4.64 5.55 10.79
N ASP A 148 -3.96 6.12 11.80
CA ASP A 148 -4.05 7.53 12.13
C ASP A 148 -3.37 8.40 11.08
N ARG A 149 -2.23 7.94 10.55
CA ARG A 149 -1.52 8.61 9.45
C ARG A 149 -2.36 8.64 8.18
N VAL A 150 -2.97 7.52 7.79
CA VAL A 150 -3.86 7.45 6.63
C VAL A 150 -5.09 8.34 6.85
N THR A 151 -5.69 8.30 8.04
CA THR A 151 -6.80 9.20 8.40
C THR A 151 -6.39 10.66 8.26
N SER A 152 -5.20 11.03 8.74
CA SER A 152 -4.67 12.40 8.63
C SER A 152 -4.49 12.85 7.18
N VAL A 153 -4.01 12.00 6.29
CA VAL A 153 -3.89 12.32 4.86
C VAL A 153 -5.27 12.47 4.21
N LEU A 154 -6.16 11.50 4.43
CA LEU A 154 -7.49 11.51 3.82
C LEU A 154 -8.37 12.66 4.30
N SER A 155 -8.20 13.12 5.54
CA SER A 155 -8.95 14.26 6.10
C SER A 155 -8.63 15.60 5.41
N ARG A 156 -7.57 15.66 4.59
CA ARG A 156 -7.24 16.84 3.78
C ARG A 156 -8.00 16.90 2.45
N ILE A 157 -8.70 15.83 2.08
CA ILE A 157 -9.44 15.75 0.83
C ILE A 157 -10.79 16.46 0.99
N GLN A 158 -11.03 17.46 0.15
CA GLN A 158 -12.26 18.24 0.18
C GLN A 158 -13.48 17.36 -0.16
N GLY A 159 -14.51 17.45 0.65
CA GLY A 159 -15.79 16.74 0.45
C GLY A 159 -15.79 15.29 0.93
N LEU A 160 -14.65 14.74 1.36
CA LEU A 160 -14.56 13.37 1.84
C LEU A 160 -14.98 13.31 3.32
N GLU A 161 -16.04 12.55 3.61
CA GLU A 161 -16.49 12.29 4.99
C GLU A 161 -15.99 10.93 5.44
N LEU A 162 -15.02 10.91 6.37
CA LEU A 162 -14.43 9.69 6.91
C LEU A 162 -15.25 9.13 8.06
N ILE A 163 -15.62 7.87 7.94
CA ILE A 163 -16.27 7.07 8.97
C ILE A 163 -15.28 6.03 9.45
N GLN A 164 -15.04 6.01 10.75
CA GLN A 164 -14.18 4.99 11.35
C GLN A 164 -14.96 3.66 11.41
N GLY A 165 -14.51 2.68 10.65
CA GLY A 165 -15.10 1.34 10.64
C GLY A 165 -14.83 0.58 11.94
N PRO A 166 -15.42 -0.61 12.11
CA PRO A 166 -15.14 -1.50 13.23
C PRO A 166 -13.63 -1.69 13.44
N ALA A 167 -13.24 -1.82 14.68
CA ALA A 167 -11.87 -2.12 15.04
C ALA A 167 -11.58 -3.60 14.79
N VAL A 168 -10.90 -3.90 13.70
CA VAL A 168 -10.57 -5.28 13.31
C VAL A 168 -9.34 -5.75 14.10
N PRO A 169 -9.41 -6.90 14.81
CA PRO A 169 -8.27 -7.46 15.50
C PRO A 169 -7.19 -7.92 14.51
N GLY A 170 -5.97 -8.11 15.03
CA GLY A 170 -4.83 -8.56 14.22
C GLY A 170 -4.25 -7.49 13.29
N HIS A 171 -3.24 -7.87 12.52
CA HIS A 171 -2.45 -6.94 11.73
C HIS A 171 -3.09 -6.60 10.38
N MET A 172 -3.76 -7.57 9.75
CA MET A 172 -4.43 -7.42 8.46
C MET A 172 -5.31 -8.64 8.16
N CYS A 173 -6.17 -8.56 7.17
CA CYS A 173 -7.10 -9.64 6.80
C CYS A 173 -6.42 -10.98 6.53
N SER A 174 -5.22 -11.01 5.94
CA SER A 174 -4.49 -12.26 5.71
C SER A 174 -4.10 -12.99 7.00
N GLY A 175 -3.81 -12.27 8.07
CA GLY A 175 -3.54 -12.89 9.39
C GLY A 175 -4.81 -13.49 10.01
N ILE A 176 -5.96 -12.85 9.81
CA ILE A 176 -7.24 -13.34 10.31
C ILE A 176 -7.73 -14.55 9.49
N ALA A 177 -7.38 -14.62 8.21
CA ALA A 177 -7.80 -15.71 7.32
C ALA A 177 -7.34 -17.10 7.77
N THR A 178 -6.35 -17.18 8.66
CA THR A 178 -5.89 -18.44 9.27
C THR A 178 -6.86 -19.00 10.31
N VAL A 179 -7.80 -18.17 10.80
CA VAL A 179 -8.82 -18.59 11.77
C VAL A 179 -10.13 -18.88 11.03
N PRO A 180 -10.65 -20.13 11.10
CA PRO A 180 -11.86 -20.49 10.39
C PRO A 180 -13.05 -19.56 10.70
N GLY A 181 -13.67 -19.02 9.66
CA GLY A 181 -14.83 -18.14 9.77
C GLY A 181 -14.54 -16.68 10.18
N ALA A 182 -13.40 -16.40 10.79
CA ALA A 182 -13.10 -15.07 11.33
C ALA A 182 -13.01 -13.98 10.22
N LEU A 183 -12.36 -14.29 9.10
CA LEU A 183 -12.29 -13.36 7.98
C LEU A 183 -13.67 -13.00 7.43
N LYS A 184 -14.55 -13.99 7.27
CA LYS A 184 -15.93 -13.77 6.81
C LYS A 184 -16.72 -12.88 7.78
N ALA A 185 -16.57 -13.12 9.09
CA ALA A 185 -17.22 -12.30 10.12
C ALA A 185 -16.76 -10.85 10.06
N VAL A 186 -15.46 -10.61 10.06
CA VAL A 186 -14.85 -9.26 9.99
C VAL A 186 -15.27 -8.49 8.74
N ILE A 187 -15.25 -9.15 7.57
CA ILE A 187 -15.72 -8.53 6.32
C ILE A 187 -17.21 -8.21 6.41
N GLY A 188 -18.02 -9.14 6.96
CA GLY A 188 -19.45 -8.94 7.17
C GLY A 188 -19.75 -7.76 8.11
N GLU A 189 -19.02 -7.62 9.21
CA GLU A 189 -19.15 -6.49 10.15
C GLU A 189 -18.78 -5.16 9.47
N THR A 190 -17.67 -5.15 8.74
CA THR A 190 -17.24 -3.95 7.97
C THR A 190 -18.30 -3.55 6.96
N TRP A 191 -18.86 -4.52 6.23
CA TRP A 191 -19.88 -4.26 5.22
C TRP A 191 -21.20 -3.77 5.83
N SER A 192 -21.63 -4.41 6.91
CA SER A 192 -22.82 -3.98 7.67
C SER A 192 -22.68 -2.57 8.23
N ALA A 193 -21.49 -2.23 8.74
CA ALA A 193 -21.20 -0.88 9.20
C ALA A 193 -21.24 0.13 8.05
N ALA A 194 -20.76 -0.23 6.86
CA ALA A 194 -20.81 0.62 5.69
C ALA A 194 -22.26 0.94 5.29
N ILE A 195 -23.12 -0.08 5.25
CA ILE A 195 -24.57 0.08 4.97
C ILE A 195 -25.23 0.96 6.04
N ALA A 196 -25.02 0.65 7.32
CA ALA A 196 -25.63 1.38 8.44
C ALA A 196 -25.26 2.87 8.45
N ASN A 197 -24.03 3.18 8.05
CA ASN A 197 -23.53 4.55 7.96
C ASN A 197 -23.76 5.20 6.58
N ARG A 198 -24.44 4.53 5.66
CA ARG A 198 -24.66 5.02 4.28
C ARG A 198 -23.35 5.42 3.58
N ALA A 199 -22.30 4.64 3.81
CA ALA A 199 -21.03 4.85 3.14
C ALA A 199 -21.11 4.37 1.68
N GLY A 200 -20.74 5.23 0.74
CA GLY A 200 -20.66 4.85 -0.68
C GLY A 200 -19.34 4.17 -1.04
N THR A 201 -18.40 4.12 -0.11
CA THR A 201 -17.10 3.50 -0.32
C THR A 201 -16.59 2.84 0.97
N VAL A 202 -16.05 1.64 0.85
CA VAL A 202 -15.17 1.01 1.85
C VAL A 202 -13.74 1.25 1.42
N CYS A 203 -12.99 1.98 2.25
CA CYS A 203 -11.59 2.27 2.02
C CYS A 203 -10.72 1.29 2.79
N THR A 204 -9.85 0.58 2.09
CA THR A 204 -8.86 -0.32 2.68
C THR A 204 -7.52 0.39 2.86
N ILE A 205 -6.83 0.10 3.96
CA ILE A 205 -5.49 0.61 4.21
C ILE A 205 -4.45 -0.37 3.65
N PHE A 206 -4.60 -1.64 3.97
CA PHE A 206 -3.62 -2.67 3.65
C PHE A 206 -4.00 -3.44 2.38
N HIS A 207 -3.01 -3.76 1.53
CA HIS A 207 -3.25 -4.51 0.31
C HIS A 207 -3.87 -5.91 0.54
N PRO A 208 -3.55 -6.67 1.61
CA PRO A 208 -4.24 -7.93 1.87
C PRO A 208 -5.72 -7.74 2.20
N CYS A 209 -6.08 -6.62 2.86
CA CYS A 209 -7.49 -6.30 3.11
C CYS A 209 -8.20 -5.94 1.82
N HIS A 210 -7.55 -5.16 0.95
CA HIS A 210 -8.08 -4.86 -0.37
C HIS A 210 -8.35 -6.12 -1.18
N ARG A 211 -7.40 -7.05 -1.20
CA ARG A 211 -7.54 -8.35 -1.85
C ARG A 211 -8.79 -9.11 -1.40
N GLU A 212 -9.04 -9.16 -0.10
CA GLU A 212 -10.15 -9.94 0.46
C GLU A 212 -11.50 -9.24 0.25
N ILE A 213 -11.54 -7.91 0.30
CA ILE A 213 -12.78 -7.13 0.20
C ILE A 213 -13.15 -6.80 -1.26
N ALA A 214 -12.19 -6.79 -2.18
CA ALA A 214 -12.38 -6.43 -3.59
C ALA A 214 -13.53 -7.17 -4.30
N ALA A 215 -13.80 -8.43 -3.90
CA ALA A 215 -14.91 -9.21 -4.46
C ALA A 215 -16.31 -8.62 -4.15
N LEU A 216 -16.39 -7.66 -3.24
CA LEU A 216 -17.64 -7.00 -2.86
C LEU A 216 -17.82 -5.64 -3.56
N ASP A 217 -16.87 -5.20 -4.41
CA ASP A 217 -16.99 -3.93 -5.13
C ASP A 217 -18.26 -3.87 -5.96
N GLY A 218 -19.02 -2.80 -5.80
CA GLY A 218 -20.31 -2.58 -6.47
C GLY A 218 -21.53 -3.23 -5.77
N ARG A 219 -21.32 -4.14 -4.83
CA ARG A 219 -22.39 -4.71 -4.03
C ARG A 219 -23.03 -3.63 -3.17
N ASP A 220 -24.36 -3.63 -3.08
CA ASP A 220 -25.15 -2.62 -2.33
C ASP A 220 -24.82 -1.16 -2.75
N ASN A 221 -24.34 -0.95 -3.98
CA ASN A 221 -23.82 0.32 -4.52
C ASN A 221 -22.63 0.89 -3.74
N ILE A 222 -21.88 0.03 -3.02
CA ILE A 222 -20.69 0.41 -2.27
C ILE A 222 -19.45 0.04 -3.09
N ARG A 223 -18.56 1.02 -3.31
CA ARG A 223 -17.29 0.80 -3.99
C ARG A 223 -16.20 0.38 -2.99
N VAL A 224 -15.24 -0.40 -3.45
CA VAL A 224 -14.03 -0.73 -2.69
C VAL A 224 -12.87 0.07 -3.27
N ARG A 225 -12.18 0.83 -2.42
CA ARG A 225 -11.00 1.63 -2.80
C ARG A 225 -9.88 1.43 -1.79
N ASN A 226 -8.65 1.48 -2.27
CA ASN A 226 -7.52 1.66 -1.38
C ASN A 226 -7.31 3.15 -1.11
N TRP A 227 -6.72 3.50 0.03
CA TRP A 227 -6.52 4.89 0.42
C TRP A 227 -5.66 5.71 -0.57
N VAL A 228 -4.65 5.11 -1.22
CA VAL A 228 -3.86 5.80 -2.25
C VAL A 228 -4.70 6.15 -3.49
N GLN A 229 -5.72 5.37 -3.80
CA GLN A 229 -6.62 5.67 -4.92
C GLN A 229 -7.48 6.91 -4.60
N LEU A 230 -7.95 7.06 -3.35
CA LEU A 230 -8.70 8.25 -2.95
C LEU A 230 -7.81 9.51 -2.97
N VAL A 231 -6.55 9.39 -2.58
CA VAL A 231 -5.58 10.50 -2.68
C VAL A 231 -5.33 10.85 -4.14
N ALA A 232 -5.14 9.85 -5.00
CA ALA A 232 -4.95 10.05 -6.44
C ALA A 232 -6.17 10.72 -7.09
N GLU A 233 -7.40 10.27 -6.76
CA GLU A 233 -8.64 10.90 -7.22
C GLU A 233 -8.69 12.38 -6.83
N ALA A 234 -8.32 12.72 -5.59
CA ALA A 234 -8.27 14.11 -5.13
C ALA A 234 -7.24 14.97 -5.88
N MET A 235 -6.21 14.35 -6.44
CA MET A 235 -5.20 15.01 -7.27
C MET A 235 -5.57 15.03 -8.76
N GLY A 236 -6.74 14.51 -9.16
CA GLY A 236 -7.13 14.38 -10.56
C GLY A 236 -6.35 13.30 -11.32
N ILE A 237 -5.71 12.37 -10.61
CA ILE A 237 -4.97 11.26 -11.21
C ILE A 237 -5.91 10.06 -11.37
N GLU A 238 -5.88 9.43 -12.53
CA GLU A 238 -6.66 8.23 -12.79
C GLU A 238 -6.26 7.11 -11.82
N ALA A 239 -7.26 6.58 -11.11
CA ALA A 239 -7.11 5.56 -10.08
C ALA A 239 -7.92 4.31 -10.44
N SER A 240 -7.63 3.70 -11.59
CA SER A 240 -8.17 2.41 -12.00
C SER A 240 -7.79 1.29 -11.01
N ASP A 241 -8.49 0.18 -11.06
CA ASP A 241 -8.22 -0.98 -10.22
C ASP A 241 -8.52 -2.28 -11.00
N ALA A 242 -7.54 -2.74 -11.75
CA ALA A 242 -7.64 -3.97 -12.52
C ALA A 242 -7.89 -5.18 -11.63
N TYR A 243 -7.33 -5.20 -10.41
CA TYR A 243 -7.53 -6.31 -9.48
C TYR A 243 -9.00 -6.46 -9.06
N VAL A 244 -9.70 -5.35 -8.80
CA VAL A 244 -11.15 -5.37 -8.52
C VAL A 244 -11.91 -5.92 -9.72
N GLY A 245 -11.59 -5.47 -10.93
CA GLY A 245 -12.17 -6.00 -12.16
C GLY A 245 -11.95 -7.51 -12.31
N TRP A 246 -10.76 -7.98 -12.03
CA TRP A 246 -10.43 -9.40 -12.09
C TRP A 246 -11.21 -10.22 -11.05
N ARG A 247 -11.36 -9.74 -9.84
CA ARG A 247 -12.12 -10.44 -8.78
C ARG A 247 -13.59 -10.55 -9.10
N ASN A 248 -14.16 -9.62 -9.87
CA ASN A 248 -15.60 -9.54 -10.14
C ASN A 248 -16.05 -10.17 -11.49
N GLY A 249 -15.19 -10.88 -12.16
CA GLY A 249 -15.71 -11.79 -13.20
C GLY A 249 -15.19 -11.58 -14.61
N GLY A 250 -14.00 -11.07 -14.80
CA GLY A 250 -13.48 -10.86 -16.14
C GLY A 250 -12.04 -11.31 -16.38
N ALA A 251 -11.40 -11.90 -15.39
CA ALA A 251 -9.99 -12.20 -15.54
C ALA A 251 -9.71 -13.60 -16.03
N PRO A 252 -8.60 -13.74 -16.77
CA PRO A 252 -7.91 -15.00 -16.81
C PRO A 252 -7.63 -15.42 -15.35
N ASP A 253 -7.90 -16.67 -15.05
CA ASP A 253 -7.72 -17.37 -13.79
C ASP A 253 -6.83 -16.62 -12.77
N ILE A 254 -7.45 -15.92 -11.77
CA ILE A 254 -6.73 -15.21 -10.72
C ILE A 254 -5.77 -16.16 -9.99
N ALA A 255 -6.16 -17.45 -9.85
CA ALA A 255 -5.28 -18.46 -9.29
C ALA A 255 -4.09 -18.75 -10.21
N ALA A 256 -4.21 -18.56 -11.51
CA ALA A 256 -3.06 -18.61 -12.43
C ALA A 256 -2.21 -17.35 -12.32
N ILE A 257 -2.82 -16.18 -12.14
CA ILE A 257 -2.10 -14.93 -11.86
C ILE A 257 -1.38 -15.04 -10.50
N GLU A 258 -2.02 -15.59 -9.49
CA GLU A 258 -1.41 -15.79 -8.16
C GLU A 258 -0.31 -16.86 -8.17
N ARG A 259 -0.36 -17.81 -9.11
CA ARG A 259 0.65 -18.84 -9.32
C ARG A 259 1.67 -18.49 -10.40
N ALA A 260 1.38 -17.48 -11.25
CA ALA A 260 2.32 -17.02 -12.25
C ALA A 260 3.64 -16.62 -11.59
N GLU A 261 4.73 -17.03 -12.20
CA GLU A 261 6.04 -16.64 -11.72
C GLU A 261 6.11 -15.12 -11.57
N PRO A 262 6.59 -14.64 -10.44
CA PRO A 262 6.70 -13.20 -10.15
C PRO A 262 7.43 -12.38 -11.21
N SER A 263 8.36 -13.01 -11.96
CA SER A 263 9.03 -12.42 -13.12
C SER A 263 8.07 -12.01 -14.26
N ARG A 264 7.01 -12.80 -14.49
CA ARG A 264 5.97 -12.43 -15.46
C ARG A 264 5.14 -11.26 -15.01
N TYR A 265 4.88 -11.15 -13.70
CA TYR A 265 4.17 -10.03 -13.12
C TYR A 265 4.97 -8.73 -13.21
N LEU A 266 6.27 -8.78 -12.89
CA LEU A 266 7.16 -7.64 -13.07
C LEU A 266 7.18 -7.17 -14.53
N ALA A 267 7.21 -8.09 -15.48
CA ALA A 267 7.17 -7.74 -16.91
C ALA A 267 5.85 -7.07 -17.33
N LEU A 268 4.72 -7.40 -16.68
CA LEU A 268 3.43 -6.77 -16.96
C LEU A 268 3.32 -5.37 -16.36
N ILE A 269 3.88 -5.14 -15.16
CA ILE A 269 3.81 -3.84 -14.46
C ILE A 269 5.02 -2.95 -14.74
N GLU A 270 6.13 -3.49 -15.23
CA GLU A 270 7.34 -2.73 -15.48
C GLU A 270 7.15 -1.57 -16.48
N PRO A 271 6.33 -1.70 -17.55
CA PRO A 271 5.98 -0.57 -18.42
C PRO A 271 5.21 0.53 -17.66
N GLU A 272 4.33 0.16 -16.73
CA GLU A 272 3.56 1.13 -15.93
C GLU A 272 4.43 1.82 -14.88
N LEU A 273 5.38 1.09 -14.29
CA LEU A 273 6.34 1.65 -13.34
C LEU A 273 7.34 2.60 -14.00
N ARG A 274 7.62 2.41 -15.30
CA ARG A 274 8.55 3.24 -16.09
C ARG A 274 7.85 4.33 -16.90
N ALA A 275 6.53 4.29 -16.99
CA ALA A 275 5.80 5.34 -17.72
C ALA A 275 6.01 6.68 -16.99
N PRO A 276 6.43 7.74 -17.69
CA PRO A 276 6.46 9.06 -17.11
C PRO A 276 5.06 9.41 -16.60
N PRO A 277 4.94 10.16 -15.50
CA PRO A 277 3.64 10.61 -15.03
C PRO A 277 2.91 11.27 -16.20
N ALA A 278 1.66 10.89 -16.42
CA ALA A 278 0.84 11.47 -17.47
C ALA A 278 0.98 13.01 -17.38
N ALA A 279 1.45 13.62 -18.44
CA ALA A 279 1.59 15.06 -18.50
C ALA A 279 0.25 15.65 -18.07
N SER A 280 0.25 16.45 -17.00
CA SER A 280 -0.93 17.18 -16.58
C SER A 280 -1.46 17.88 -17.84
N ALA A 281 -2.67 17.50 -18.26
CA ALA A 281 -3.34 18.20 -19.35
C ALA A 281 -3.29 19.68 -18.99
N GLY A 282 -2.52 20.44 -19.78
CA GLY A 282 -2.36 21.86 -19.55
C GLY A 282 -3.76 22.46 -19.51
N VAL A 283 -4.03 23.19 -18.44
CA VAL A 283 -5.12 24.13 -18.42
C VAL A 283 -4.77 25.12 -19.55
N ALA A 284 -5.45 24.95 -20.68
CA ALA A 284 -5.40 25.95 -21.72
C ALA A 284 -6.00 27.23 -21.16
N GLU A 285 -5.21 28.31 -21.23
CA GLU A 285 -5.65 29.67 -20.94
C GLU A 285 -6.86 30.08 -21.79
#